data_08596da3d44ca23a74c4ada7620661ad
#
_entry.id   08596da3d44ca23a74c4ada7620661ad
#
_cell.length_a   1.000
_cell.length_b   1.000
_cell.length_c   1.000
_cell.angle_alpha   90.00
_cell.angle_beta   90.00
_cell.angle_gamma   90.00
#
_symmetry.space_group_name_H-M   'P 1'
#
loop_
_entity.id
_entity.type
_entity.pdbx_description
1 polymer ?
#
loop_
_entity_poly.entity_id
_entity_poly.type
_entity_poly.pdbx_seq_one_letter_code
_entity_poly.pdbx_strand_id
1 'polypeptide(L)'
;GGALKVGDKLAMFYTGNTRRPSDNQRVPYQNLAIFDLNGKLLSKRPLIESAPEGYTEHVRDPKPYLTKDGKIRFICGAQRENLTGTAIIFEMDNLEGTPRLLGELSLPAFDNKNVFMWECPDLLKLGDKDVFIWSPQGKVREAHQFQNNYHATYAVGKLTDLTFEAEYMSELDQGFDFYAPQTFGGLDNKTHSVLFGWIGLPDLTYPTDKFKWHSALTLPRELRLEDSKIYQRPIDKIYENLTALSAFHLNGKADIANLDRAYLKFEVNNQAFDLTFFQNEKGQSLCLSYENGLICLDRSQSKQTELMEKFDTKRFCEIENLQTVEIFFDRSIIEIFLNHGEKVMTSRFFIENRENTITSNRPFDLMIGYLPAIQYDK
;
A
#
# COMPACT_ATOMS: atom_id res chain seq x y z
N GLY A 1 -10.29 5.78 6.06
CA GLY A 1 -11.15 6.92 5.71
C GLY A 1 -10.61 7.76 4.58
N GLY A 2 -11.31 8.81 4.16
CA GLY A 2 -10.89 9.68 3.06
C GLY A 2 -11.34 11.12 3.22
N ALA A 3 -10.78 12.00 2.41
CA ALA A 3 -11.12 13.41 2.39
C ALA A 3 -11.59 13.84 0.99
N LEU A 4 -12.47 14.82 0.95
CA LEU A 4 -13.02 15.41 -0.26
C LEU A 4 -13.11 16.93 -0.13
N LYS A 5 -12.62 17.66 -1.13
CA LYS A 5 -12.84 19.10 -1.23
C LYS A 5 -14.20 19.35 -1.88
N VAL A 6 -15.07 20.10 -1.22
CA VAL A 6 -16.39 20.51 -1.72
C VAL A 6 -16.50 22.01 -1.56
N GLY A 7 -16.37 22.77 -2.65
CA GLY A 7 -16.31 24.22 -2.64
C GLY A 7 -15.12 24.72 -1.81
N ASP A 8 -15.39 25.53 -0.80
CA ASP A 8 -14.42 26.11 0.15
C ASP A 8 -14.22 25.26 1.43
N LYS A 9 -14.74 24.04 1.45
CA LYS A 9 -14.69 23.13 2.59
C LYS A 9 -13.86 21.88 2.30
N LEU A 10 -13.22 21.34 3.32
CA LEU A 10 -12.60 20.02 3.34
C LEU A 10 -13.46 19.09 4.18
N ALA A 11 -14.05 18.08 3.56
CA ALA A 11 -14.88 17.07 4.19
C ALA A 11 -14.07 15.80 4.45
N MET A 12 -13.92 15.40 5.72
CA MET A 12 -13.22 14.17 6.12
C MET A 12 -14.22 13.11 6.56
N PHE A 13 -14.19 11.97 5.88
CA PHE A 13 -15.00 10.80 6.19
C PHE A 13 -14.14 9.78 6.93
N TYR A 14 -14.60 9.29 8.05
CA TYR A 14 -13.82 8.34 8.87
C TYR A 14 -14.71 7.45 9.73
N THR A 15 -14.19 6.29 10.09
CA THR A 15 -14.85 5.35 11.00
C THR A 15 -14.54 5.71 12.44
N GLY A 16 -15.58 5.98 13.22
CA GLY A 16 -15.51 6.08 14.66
C GLY A 16 -15.71 4.69 15.28
N ASN A 17 -14.64 3.91 15.30
CA ASN A 17 -14.69 2.54 15.79
C ASN A 17 -14.72 2.54 17.33
N THR A 18 -15.90 2.33 17.91
CA THR A 18 -16.12 2.30 19.36
C THR A 18 -16.69 0.95 19.79
N ARG A 19 -16.76 0.75 21.09
CA ARG A 19 -17.48 -0.38 21.69
C ARG A 19 -18.50 0.12 22.68
N ARG A 20 -19.66 -0.51 22.68
CA ARG A 20 -20.74 -0.21 23.64
C ARG A 20 -20.31 -0.65 25.03
N PRO A 21 -20.37 0.23 26.08
CA PRO A 21 -19.91 -0.13 27.42
C PRO A 21 -20.67 -1.30 28.06
N SER A 22 -21.97 -1.48 27.72
CA SER A 22 -22.84 -2.47 28.35
C SER A 22 -22.54 -3.92 27.99
N ASP A 23 -22.11 -4.18 26.74
CA ASP A 23 -21.95 -5.54 26.18
C ASP A 23 -20.66 -5.72 25.37
N ASN A 24 -19.81 -4.69 25.32
CA ASN A 24 -18.58 -4.64 24.54
C ASN A 24 -18.78 -4.86 23.03
N GLN A 25 -20.02 -4.77 22.53
CA GLN A 25 -20.31 -4.88 21.12
C GLN A 25 -19.69 -3.71 20.34
N ARG A 26 -19.11 -4.01 19.17
CA ARG A 26 -18.57 -2.98 18.26
C ARG A 26 -19.69 -2.09 17.75
N VAL A 27 -19.44 -0.79 17.68
CA VAL A 27 -20.34 0.19 17.06
C VAL A 27 -19.53 0.96 15.99
N PRO A 28 -19.77 0.69 14.70
CA PRO A 28 -18.97 1.24 13.62
C PRO A 28 -19.60 2.53 13.08
N TYR A 29 -19.52 3.63 13.83
CA TYR A 29 -19.98 4.92 13.32
C TYR A 29 -19.19 5.33 12.08
N GLN A 30 -19.88 5.68 10.99
CA GLN A 30 -19.25 6.43 9.91
C GLN A 30 -19.50 7.91 10.15
N ASN A 31 -18.45 8.72 10.20
CA ASN A 31 -18.53 10.11 10.61
C ASN A 31 -18.07 11.05 9.48
N LEU A 32 -18.60 12.28 9.53
CA LEU A 32 -18.17 13.40 8.71
C LEU A 32 -17.66 14.52 9.62
N ALA A 33 -16.44 14.99 9.36
CA ALA A 33 -15.91 16.22 9.92
C ALA A 33 -15.65 17.22 8.78
N ILE A 34 -16.14 18.43 8.93
CA ILE A 34 -16.01 19.50 7.93
C ILE A 34 -15.07 20.56 8.48
N PHE A 35 -14.07 20.92 7.69
CA PHE A 35 -13.10 21.95 7.99
C PHE A 35 -13.16 23.05 6.92
N ASP A 36 -12.75 24.27 7.29
CA ASP A 36 -12.37 25.28 6.30
C ASP A 36 -10.99 24.92 5.66
N LEU A 37 -10.59 25.66 4.63
CA LEU A 37 -9.31 25.43 3.95
C LEU A 37 -8.08 25.85 4.80
N ASN A 38 -8.28 26.49 5.96
CA ASN A 38 -7.23 26.81 6.94
C ASN A 38 -7.10 25.73 8.01
N GLY A 39 -7.90 24.64 7.92
CA GLY A 39 -7.88 23.53 8.88
C GLY A 39 -8.70 23.75 10.14
N LYS A 40 -9.56 24.79 10.22
CA LYS A 40 -10.46 24.99 11.34
C LYS A 40 -11.67 24.09 11.22
N LEU A 41 -11.94 23.30 12.25
CA LEU A 41 -13.14 22.45 12.34
C LEU A 41 -14.41 23.33 12.37
N LEU A 42 -15.31 23.11 11.41
CA LEU A 42 -16.58 23.81 11.30
C LEU A 42 -17.73 22.99 11.90
N SER A 43 -17.76 21.69 11.59
CA SER A 43 -18.77 20.77 12.16
C SER A 43 -18.28 19.33 12.17
N LYS A 44 -18.92 18.50 13.00
CA LYS A 44 -18.70 17.07 13.08
C LYS A 44 -20.02 16.37 13.43
N ARG A 45 -20.36 15.32 12.68
CA ARG A 45 -21.57 14.53 12.92
C ARG A 45 -21.40 13.08 12.48
N PRO A 46 -22.15 12.13 13.05
CA PRO A 46 -22.30 10.81 12.47
C PRO A 46 -23.08 10.90 11.14
N LEU A 47 -22.73 10.03 10.20
CA LEU A 47 -23.45 9.77 8.95
C LEU A 47 -24.25 8.47 9.06
N ILE A 48 -23.60 7.42 9.58
CA ILE A 48 -24.14 6.08 9.79
C ILE A 48 -23.84 5.70 11.22
N GLU A 49 -24.88 5.40 12.03
CA GLU A 49 -24.74 5.12 13.45
C GLU A 49 -24.71 3.63 13.78
N SER A 50 -25.10 2.78 12.82
CA SER A 50 -25.09 1.32 12.95
C SER A 50 -24.84 0.67 11.58
N ALA A 51 -24.43 -0.59 11.57
CA ALA A 51 -24.35 -1.36 10.33
C ALA A 51 -25.76 -1.44 9.69
N PRO A 52 -25.87 -1.32 8.35
CA PRO A 52 -27.13 -1.57 7.67
C PRO A 52 -27.59 -3.02 7.83
N GLU A 53 -28.87 -3.27 7.61
CA GLU A 53 -29.42 -4.62 7.60
C GLU A 53 -28.71 -5.51 6.57
N GLY A 54 -28.43 -6.76 6.93
CA GLY A 54 -27.68 -7.74 6.11
C GLY A 54 -26.16 -7.70 6.31
N TYR A 55 -25.65 -6.80 7.17
CA TYR A 55 -24.21 -6.68 7.44
C TYR A 55 -23.92 -6.81 8.92
N THR A 56 -22.72 -7.36 9.23
CA THR A 56 -22.20 -7.40 10.58
C THR A 56 -21.70 -6.00 11.02
N GLU A 57 -21.26 -5.87 12.27
CA GLU A 57 -20.63 -4.65 12.81
C GLU A 57 -19.27 -4.30 12.14
N HIS A 58 -18.87 -5.05 11.11
CA HIS A 58 -17.68 -4.79 10.32
C HIS A 58 -18.02 -3.97 9.06
N VAL A 59 -18.38 -2.69 9.30
CA VAL A 59 -18.53 -1.67 8.25
C VAL A 59 -17.58 -0.53 8.56
N ARG A 60 -16.64 -0.20 7.64
CA ARG A 60 -15.57 0.79 7.88
C ARG A 60 -14.94 1.37 6.64
N ASP A 61 -14.01 2.30 6.85
CA ASP A 61 -13.12 2.90 5.87
C ASP A 61 -13.84 3.67 4.75
N PRO A 62 -14.67 4.67 5.11
CA PRO A 62 -15.44 5.42 4.14
C PRO A 62 -14.52 6.25 3.22
N LYS A 63 -14.52 5.97 1.92
CA LYS A 63 -13.81 6.74 0.89
C LYS A 63 -14.79 7.53 0.05
N PRO A 64 -14.82 8.87 0.16
CA PRO A 64 -15.74 9.71 -0.57
C PRO A 64 -15.24 10.04 -1.99
N TYR A 65 -16.19 10.25 -2.92
CA TYR A 65 -15.94 10.77 -4.25
C TYR A 65 -17.15 11.57 -4.75
N LEU A 66 -16.92 12.47 -5.71
CA LEU A 66 -18.00 13.22 -6.37
C LEU A 66 -18.47 12.48 -7.62
N THR A 67 -19.77 12.43 -7.80
CA THR A 67 -20.39 11.99 -9.04
C THR A 67 -20.38 13.11 -10.09
N LYS A 68 -20.66 12.79 -11.35
CA LYS A 68 -20.69 13.79 -12.43
C LYS A 68 -21.79 14.84 -12.25
N ASP A 69 -22.89 14.48 -11.58
CA ASP A 69 -24.03 15.36 -11.26
C ASP A 69 -23.85 16.08 -9.91
N GLY A 70 -22.64 15.99 -9.30
CA GLY A 70 -22.26 16.75 -8.11
C GLY A 70 -22.70 16.15 -6.78
N LYS A 71 -23.32 14.99 -6.77
CA LYS A 71 -23.63 14.28 -5.54
C LYS A 71 -22.38 13.70 -4.90
N ILE A 72 -22.45 13.46 -3.61
CA ILE A 72 -21.38 12.83 -2.83
C ILE A 72 -21.71 11.36 -2.68
N ARG A 73 -20.83 10.49 -3.15
CA ARG A 73 -20.84 9.07 -2.82
C ARG A 73 -19.66 8.72 -1.93
N PHE A 74 -19.83 7.73 -1.07
CA PHE A 74 -18.71 7.12 -0.37
C PHE A 74 -18.88 5.61 -0.32
N ILE A 75 -17.76 4.91 -0.49
CA ILE A 75 -17.67 3.46 -0.43
C ILE A 75 -17.10 3.06 0.92
N CYS A 76 -17.68 2.05 1.56
CA CYS A 76 -17.19 1.44 2.80
C CYS A 76 -16.89 -0.04 2.56
N GLY A 77 -15.84 -0.55 3.18
CA GLY A 77 -15.68 -1.98 3.34
C GLY A 77 -16.72 -2.55 4.29
N ALA A 78 -17.21 -3.74 3.99
CA ALA A 78 -18.26 -4.38 4.78
C ALA A 78 -18.08 -5.91 4.83
N GLN A 79 -18.68 -6.51 5.85
CA GLN A 79 -18.84 -7.95 5.98
C GLN A 79 -20.33 -8.27 6.04
N ARG A 80 -20.81 -9.18 5.16
CA ARG A 80 -22.18 -9.68 5.19
C ARG A 80 -22.41 -10.56 6.41
N GLU A 81 -23.66 -10.79 6.82
CA GLU A 81 -24.01 -11.69 7.94
C GLU A 81 -23.53 -13.14 7.73
N ASN A 82 -23.37 -13.57 6.48
CA ASN A 82 -22.78 -14.88 6.15
C ASN A 82 -21.25 -14.89 6.23
N LEU A 83 -20.65 -13.87 6.81
CA LEU A 83 -19.21 -13.68 7.03
C LEU A 83 -18.38 -13.60 5.73
N THR A 84 -18.94 -13.11 4.64
CA THR A 84 -18.21 -12.83 3.41
C THR A 84 -17.95 -11.33 3.23
N GLY A 85 -16.75 -10.98 2.72
CA GLY A 85 -16.37 -9.60 2.47
C GLY A 85 -17.08 -8.98 1.28
N THR A 86 -17.32 -7.68 1.35
CA THR A 86 -17.88 -6.87 0.28
C THR A 86 -17.53 -5.39 0.49
N ALA A 87 -17.91 -4.53 -0.45
CA ALA A 87 -17.92 -3.09 -0.28
C ALA A 87 -19.33 -2.55 -0.60
N ILE A 88 -19.77 -1.56 0.17
CA ILE A 88 -21.10 -0.93 0.04
C ILE A 88 -20.98 0.55 -0.26
N ILE A 89 -21.88 1.06 -1.08
CA ILE A 89 -21.86 2.44 -1.55
C ILE A 89 -23.07 3.19 -1.01
N PHE A 90 -22.79 4.34 -0.39
CA PHE A 90 -23.78 5.31 0.05
C PHE A 90 -23.76 6.54 -0.85
N GLU A 91 -24.89 7.24 -0.93
CA GLU A 91 -25.03 8.50 -1.66
C GLU A 91 -25.74 9.55 -0.80
N MET A 92 -25.29 10.78 -0.89
CA MET A 92 -25.92 11.96 -0.30
C MET A 92 -25.89 13.14 -1.29
N ASP A 93 -26.88 14.01 -1.22
CA ASP A 93 -26.99 15.12 -2.18
C ASP A 93 -25.95 16.23 -1.92
N ASN A 94 -25.60 16.45 -0.66
CA ASN A 94 -24.60 17.43 -0.22
C ASN A 94 -24.06 17.08 1.19
N LEU A 95 -23.18 17.89 1.75
CA LEU A 95 -22.54 17.64 3.05
C LEU A 95 -23.50 17.67 4.24
N GLU A 96 -24.66 18.31 4.12
CA GLU A 96 -25.71 18.40 5.14
C GLU A 96 -26.75 17.26 4.99
N GLY A 97 -26.75 16.56 3.86
CA GLY A 97 -27.71 15.50 3.52
C GLY A 97 -27.55 14.25 4.38
N THR A 98 -28.60 13.43 4.39
CA THR A 98 -28.59 12.09 4.99
C THR A 98 -28.15 11.07 3.94
N PRO A 99 -27.14 10.21 4.23
CA PRO A 99 -26.76 9.18 3.29
C PRO A 99 -27.85 8.12 3.12
N ARG A 100 -28.02 7.64 1.89
CA ARG A 100 -28.83 6.47 1.58
C ARG A 100 -27.93 5.36 1.02
N LEU A 101 -28.14 4.13 1.45
CA LEU A 101 -27.45 2.97 0.90
C LEU A 101 -27.95 2.74 -0.55
N LEU A 102 -27.01 2.68 -1.49
CA LEU A 102 -27.31 2.32 -2.89
C LEU A 102 -27.26 0.81 -3.12
N GLY A 103 -26.31 0.14 -2.47
CA GLY A 103 -26.10 -1.29 -2.59
C GLY A 103 -24.63 -1.69 -2.48
N GLU A 104 -24.33 -2.91 -2.90
CA GLU A 104 -22.99 -3.47 -2.91
C GLU A 104 -22.27 -3.20 -4.24
N LEU A 105 -20.95 -2.99 -4.16
CA LEU A 105 -20.08 -3.04 -5.34
C LEU A 105 -19.95 -4.50 -5.79
N SER A 106 -20.45 -4.80 -6.97
CA SER A 106 -20.27 -6.10 -7.62
C SER A 106 -18.95 -6.13 -8.39
N LEU A 107 -18.09 -7.10 -8.11
CA LEU A 107 -16.83 -7.36 -8.83
C LEU A 107 -16.78 -8.85 -9.22
N PRO A 108 -17.49 -9.26 -10.31
CA PRO A 108 -17.65 -10.67 -10.66
C PRO A 108 -16.33 -11.39 -10.99
N ALA A 109 -15.33 -10.65 -11.45
CA ALA A 109 -14.02 -11.21 -11.80
C ALA A 109 -13.16 -11.62 -10.59
N PHE A 110 -13.51 -11.15 -9.38
CA PHE A 110 -12.75 -11.48 -8.16
C PHE A 110 -13.31 -12.73 -7.48
N ASP A 111 -12.45 -13.74 -7.30
CA ASP A 111 -12.80 -14.89 -6.46
C ASP A 111 -12.81 -14.51 -4.98
N ASN A 112 -14.01 -14.34 -4.45
CA ASN A 112 -14.25 -13.95 -3.05
C ASN A 112 -14.26 -15.15 -2.07
N LYS A 113 -13.85 -16.34 -2.52
CA LYS A 113 -13.80 -17.54 -1.66
C LYS A 113 -12.84 -17.33 -0.49
N ASN A 114 -13.30 -17.65 0.72
CA ASN A 114 -12.60 -17.46 1.99
C ASN A 114 -12.33 -15.98 2.37
N VAL A 115 -12.72 -15.01 1.56
CA VAL A 115 -12.56 -13.59 1.88
C VAL A 115 -13.69 -13.16 2.79
N PHE A 116 -13.34 -12.82 4.03
CA PHE A 116 -14.32 -12.48 5.07
C PHE A 116 -14.50 -10.98 5.29
N MET A 117 -13.64 -10.14 4.73
CA MET A 117 -13.74 -8.67 4.82
C MET A 117 -13.02 -8.02 3.64
N TRP A 118 -13.58 -6.92 3.13
CA TRP A 118 -12.90 -5.98 2.26
C TRP A 118 -12.61 -4.71 3.05
N GLU A 119 -11.34 -4.39 3.29
CA GLU A 119 -10.94 -3.18 3.99
C GLU A 119 -10.42 -2.12 3.03
N CYS A 120 -10.42 -0.88 3.49
CA CYS A 120 -9.82 0.27 2.80
C CYS A 120 -10.21 0.39 1.31
N PRO A 121 -11.49 0.27 0.94
CA PRO A 121 -11.88 0.42 -0.45
C PRO A 121 -11.60 1.85 -0.93
N ASP A 122 -11.10 1.97 -2.15
CA ASP A 122 -10.78 3.24 -2.81
C ASP A 122 -11.19 3.18 -4.27
N LEU A 123 -12.02 4.12 -4.70
CA LEU A 123 -12.47 4.27 -6.08
C LEU A 123 -11.93 5.56 -6.66
N LEU A 124 -11.16 5.46 -7.73
CA LEU A 124 -10.56 6.62 -8.41
C LEU A 124 -10.62 6.47 -9.93
N LYS A 125 -10.33 7.55 -10.63
CA LYS A 125 -10.14 7.55 -12.08
C LYS A 125 -8.69 7.80 -12.43
N LEU A 126 -8.15 6.98 -13.34
CA LEU A 126 -6.88 7.22 -14.00
C LEU A 126 -7.11 7.20 -15.52
N GLY A 127 -6.94 8.36 -16.15
CA GLY A 127 -7.30 8.54 -17.57
C GLY A 127 -8.80 8.33 -17.79
N ASP A 128 -9.13 7.43 -18.69
CA ASP A 128 -10.51 7.04 -19.04
C ASP A 128 -11.02 5.82 -18.27
N LYS A 129 -10.17 5.18 -17.46
CA LYS A 129 -10.51 4.00 -16.68
C LYS A 129 -10.90 4.32 -15.24
N ASP A 130 -11.74 3.47 -14.69
CA ASP A 130 -11.99 3.40 -13.25
C ASP A 130 -10.99 2.42 -12.63
N VAL A 131 -10.53 2.75 -11.43
CA VAL A 131 -9.64 1.90 -10.64
C VAL A 131 -10.31 1.66 -9.29
N PHE A 132 -10.37 0.42 -8.88
CA PHE A 132 -10.81 0.00 -7.56
C PHE A 132 -9.65 -0.63 -6.81
N ILE A 133 -9.32 -0.10 -5.63
CA ILE A 133 -8.31 -0.62 -4.71
C ILE A 133 -9.01 -1.10 -3.46
N TRP A 134 -8.63 -2.26 -2.93
CA TRP A 134 -9.15 -2.78 -1.67
C TRP A 134 -8.18 -3.77 -1.03
N SER A 135 -8.40 -4.08 0.22
CA SER A 135 -7.61 -5.04 1.00
C SER A 135 -8.48 -6.22 1.40
N PRO A 136 -8.51 -7.32 0.59
CA PRO A 136 -9.29 -8.52 0.90
C PRO A 136 -8.62 -9.33 2.02
N GLN A 137 -9.33 -9.55 3.13
CA GLN A 137 -8.86 -10.38 4.23
C GLN A 137 -9.34 -11.83 4.05
N GLY A 138 -8.42 -12.78 4.20
CA GLY A 138 -8.70 -14.20 4.09
C GLY A 138 -8.47 -14.81 2.70
N LYS A 139 -8.07 -14.01 1.70
CA LYS A 139 -7.66 -14.55 0.39
C LYS A 139 -6.47 -15.49 0.58
N VAL A 140 -6.61 -16.70 0.04
CA VAL A 140 -5.61 -17.77 0.19
C VAL A 140 -4.48 -17.58 -0.82
N ARG A 141 -3.25 -17.90 -0.41
CA ARG A 141 -2.06 -17.87 -1.26
C ARG A 141 -2.27 -18.75 -2.52
N GLU A 142 -1.89 -18.20 -3.65
CA GLU A 142 -1.90 -18.86 -4.95
C GLU A 142 -0.51 -18.74 -5.58
N ALA A 143 0.26 -19.83 -5.59
CA ALA A 143 1.65 -19.82 -6.07
C ALA A 143 2.47 -18.64 -5.52
N HIS A 144 2.78 -17.64 -6.37
CA HIS A 144 3.53 -16.44 -6.00
C HIS A 144 2.64 -15.20 -5.82
N GLN A 145 1.34 -15.40 -5.65
CA GLN A 145 0.38 -14.33 -5.35
C GLN A 145 -0.25 -14.52 -3.98
N PHE A 146 -0.74 -13.42 -3.37
CA PHE A 146 -1.39 -13.42 -2.06
C PHE A 146 -0.57 -14.13 -1.00
N GLN A 147 0.74 -13.82 -0.96
CA GLN A 147 1.70 -14.52 -0.12
C GLN A 147 1.68 -14.05 1.34
N ASN A 148 0.95 -12.99 1.66
CA ASN A 148 0.78 -12.45 3.00
C ASN A 148 -0.54 -12.92 3.62
N ASN A 149 -0.68 -12.72 4.93
CA ASN A 149 -1.98 -12.83 5.60
C ASN A 149 -2.91 -11.67 5.25
N TYR A 150 -2.31 -10.52 4.94
CA TYR A 150 -3.00 -9.30 4.54
C TYR A 150 -2.34 -8.75 3.28
N HIS A 151 -3.13 -8.38 2.30
CA HIS A 151 -2.66 -7.84 1.02
C HIS A 151 -3.56 -6.73 0.52
N ALA A 152 -3.07 -5.97 -0.44
CA ALA A 152 -3.80 -4.92 -1.12
C ALA A 152 -3.85 -5.23 -2.61
N THR A 153 -5.05 -5.19 -3.16
CA THR A 153 -5.38 -5.57 -4.54
C THR A 153 -5.94 -4.38 -5.28
N TYR A 154 -5.79 -4.36 -6.58
CA TYR A 154 -6.46 -3.40 -7.44
C TYR A 154 -7.10 -4.06 -8.65
N ALA A 155 -8.16 -3.43 -9.15
CA ALA A 155 -8.81 -3.74 -10.41
C ALA A 155 -8.81 -2.48 -11.29
N VAL A 156 -8.54 -2.64 -12.57
CA VAL A 156 -8.68 -1.59 -13.60
C VAL A 156 -9.79 -2.02 -14.55
N GLY A 157 -10.67 -1.10 -14.89
CA GLY A 157 -11.80 -1.41 -15.76
C GLY A 157 -12.81 -0.28 -15.82
N LYS A 158 -14.09 -0.61 -15.67
CA LYS A 158 -15.17 0.36 -15.70
C LYS A 158 -16.23 0.06 -14.65
N LEU A 159 -16.59 1.10 -13.90
CA LEU A 159 -17.72 1.06 -12.97
C LEU A 159 -18.97 1.57 -13.70
N THR A 160 -19.97 0.70 -13.84
CA THR A 160 -21.30 1.03 -14.37
C THR A 160 -22.34 0.72 -13.29
N ASP A 161 -23.04 1.74 -12.82
CA ASP A 161 -23.91 1.66 -11.65
C ASP A 161 -23.15 1.15 -10.41
N LEU A 162 -23.37 -0.09 -10.00
CA LEU A 162 -22.70 -0.74 -8.89
C LEU A 162 -21.84 -1.95 -9.33
N THR A 163 -21.69 -2.17 -10.64
CA THR A 163 -20.90 -3.28 -11.18
C THR A 163 -19.58 -2.78 -11.73
N PHE A 164 -18.48 -3.34 -11.21
CA PHE A 164 -17.14 -3.08 -11.69
C PHE A 164 -16.72 -4.20 -12.67
N GLU A 165 -16.67 -3.85 -13.95
CA GLU A 165 -16.19 -4.73 -15.01
C GLU A 165 -14.66 -4.61 -15.10
N ALA A 166 -13.96 -5.55 -14.49
CA ALA A 166 -12.49 -5.55 -14.44
C ALA A 166 -11.89 -6.08 -15.75
N GLU A 167 -10.99 -5.30 -16.32
CA GLU A 167 -10.14 -5.70 -17.46
C GLU A 167 -8.84 -6.35 -16.96
N TYR A 168 -8.35 -5.90 -15.82
CA TYR A 168 -7.14 -6.38 -15.19
C TYR A 168 -7.21 -6.29 -13.67
N MET A 169 -6.61 -7.23 -12.97
CA MET A 169 -6.48 -7.24 -11.52
C MET A 169 -5.09 -7.75 -11.11
N SER A 170 -4.52 -7.17 -10.06
CA SER A 170 -3.25 -7.62 -9.47
C SER A 170 -3.13 -7.11 -8.03
N GLU A 171 -2.11 -7.61 -7.30
CA GLU A 171 -1.68 -7.00 -6.05
C GLU A 171 -0.94 -5.68 -6.32
N LEU A 172 -1.09 -4.71 -5.43
CA LEU A 172 -0.34 -3.45 -5.48
C LEU A 172 1.11 -3.61 -5.06
N ASP A 173 1.39 -4.53 -4.15
CA ASP A 173 2.72 -4.75 -3.60
C ASP A 173 2.87 -6.23 -3.24
N GLN A 174 3.97 -6.84 -3.66
CA GLN A 174 4.24 -8.26 -3.43
C GLN A 174 5.36 -8.50 -2.40
N GLY A 175 5.71 -7.48 -1.63
CA GLY A 175 6.63 -7.59 -0.51
C GLY A 175 6.00 -8.20 0.74
N PHE A 176 6.70 -8.07 1.88
CA PHE A 176 6.25 -8.63 3.16
C PHE A 176 5.30 -7.71 3.91
N ASP A 177 5.50 -6.40 3.87
CA ASP A 177 4.91 -5.46 4.81
C ASP A 177 4.29 -4.27 4.05
N PHE A 178 3.17 -4.52 3.39
CA PHE A 178 2.39 -3.47 2.72
C PHE A 178 0.90 -3.73 2.91
N TYR A 179 0.17 -2.77 3.47
CA TYR A 179 -1.25 -2.92 3.73
C TYR A 179 -1.98 -1.58 3.70
N ALA A 180 -3.33 -1.64 3.61
CA ALA A 180 -4.26 -0.52 3.77
C ALA A 180 -3.89 0.74 2.94
N PRO A 181 -3.55 0.62 1.64
CA PRO A 181 -3.21 1.78 0.83
C PRO A 181 -4.40 2.72 0.68
N GLN A 182 -4.10 4.02 0.60
CA GLN A 182 -5.10 5.05 0.31
C GLN A 182 -4.53 6.08 -0.66
N THR A 183 -5.34 6.48 -1.63
CA THR A 183 -5.00 7.58 -2.54
C THR A 183 -5.44 8.93 -1.99
N PHE A 184 -4.77 10.00 -2.41
CA PHE A 184 -5.24 11.35 -2.14
C PHE A 184 -6.50 11.64 -2.95
N GLY A 185 -7.55 12.11 -2.27
CA GLY A 185 -8.74 12.64 -2.91
C GLY A 185 -8.53 14.07 -3.42
N GLY A 186 -9.30 14.44 -4.46
CA GLY A 186 -9.36 15.84 -4.91
C GLY A 186 -8.13 16.34 -5.67
N LEU A 187 -7.26 15.47 -6.14
CA LEU A 187 -6.26 15.83 -7.12
C LEU A 187 -6.97 16.05 -8.47
N ASP A 188 -6.87 17.26 -9.02
CA ASP A 188 -7.52 17.61 -10.30
C ASP A 188 -6.90 16.91 -11.51
N ASN A 189 -5.82 16.17 -11.31
CA ASN A 189 -5.12 15.47 -12.35
C ASN A 189 -5.75 14.08 -12.57
N LYS A 190 -6.38 13.90 -13.73
CA LYS A 190 -7.03 12.64 -14.11
C LYS A 190 -6.07 11.58 -14.62
N THR A 191 -4.79 11.90 -14.83
CA THR A 191 -3.82 10.99 -15.43
C THR A 191 -2.96 10.25 -14.40
N HIS A 192 -2.87 10.76 -13.18
CA HIS A 192 -2.15 10.14 -12.07
C HIS A 192 -2.82 10.43 -10.73
N SER A 193 -2.51 9.61 -9.75
CA SER A 193 -2.91 9.79 -8.36
C SER A 193 -1.71 9.52 -7.47
N VAL A 194 -1.76 9.99 -6.24
CA VAL A 194 -0.71 9.72 -5.24
C VAL A 194 -1.26 8.82 -4.15
N LEU A 195 -0.50 7.79 -3.80
CA LEU A 195 -0.86 6.78 -2.82
C LEU A 195 0.18 6.72 -1.70
N PHE A 196 -0.27 6.47 -0.48
CA PHE A 196 0.52 5.90 0.61
C PHE A 196 -0.01 4.54 0.99
N GLY A 197 0.89 3.60 1.28
CA GLY A 197 0.60 2.35 1.96
C GLY A 197 1.14 2.35 3.39
N TRP A 198 0.58 1.51 4.23
CA TRP A 198 1.09 1.24 5.57
C TRP A 198 2.15 0.14 5.49
N ILE A 199 3.38 0.46 5.92
CA ILE A 199 4.46 -0.52 6.07
C ILE A 199 4.33 -1.17 7.44
N GLY A 200 3.45 -2.14 7.52
CA GLY A 200 3.10 -2.90 8.70
C GLY A 200 2.02 -3.90 8.37
N LEU A 201 1.83 -4.86 9.23
CA LEU A 201 0.69 -5.80 9.14
C LEU A 201 0.01 -5.88 10.51
N PRO A 202 -1.32 -6.02 10.55
CA PRO A 202 -2.02 -6.35 11.78
C PRO A 202 -1.45 -7.65 12.39
N ASP A 203 -1.59 -7.82 13.70
CA ASP A 203 -1.23 -9.02 14.46
C ASP A 203 0.27 -9.36 14.48
N LEU A 204 1.14 -8.45 14.05
CA LEU A 204 2.58 -8.59 14.18
C LEU A 204 3.15 -7.66 15.24
N THR A 205 4.22 -8.09 15.89
CA THR A 205 5.11 -7.25 16.67
C THR A 205 6.40 -7.03 15.91
N TYR A 206 6.91 -5.79 15.95
CA TYR A 206 8.17 -5.45 15.30
C TYR A 206 9.25 -5.13 16.35
N PRO A 207 10.53 -5.38 16.06
CA PRO A 207 11.63 -5.00 16.96
C PRO A 207 11.64 -3.52 17.35
N THR A 208 10.91 -2.67 16.63
CA THR A 208 10.76 -1.23 16.89
C THR A 208 9.75 -0.91 17.98
N ASP A 209 8.86 -1.83 18.36
CA ASP A 209 7.81 -1.62 19.37
C ASP A 209 8.40 -1.26 20.74
N LYS A 210 9.60 -1.79 21.05
CA LYS A 210 10.37 -1.42 22.24
C LYS A 210 10.73 0.07 22.29
N PHE A 211 10.75 0.75 21.16
CA PHE A 211 11.00 2.18 21.03
C PHE A 211 9.69 3.00 20.93
N LYS A 212 8.55 2.37 21.18
CA LYS A 212 7.19 2.96 21.14
C LYS A 212 6.74 3.43 19.76
N TRP A 213 7.23 2.81 18.70
CA TRP A 213 6.68 2.97 17.35
C TRP A 213 6.67 1.60 16.63
N HIS A 214 5.60 1.36 15.90
CA HIS A 214 5.28 0.04 15.34
C HIS A 214 5.58 -0.04 13.82
N SER A 215 5.16 0.95 13.06
CA SER A 215 5.11 0.91 11.60
C SER A 215 5.52 2.26 10.99
N ALA A 216 5.50 2.30 9.66
CA ALA A 216 5.78 3.50 8.88
C ALA A 216 4.80 3.59 7.70
N LEU A 217 4.85 4.70 6.98
CA LEU A 217 4.23 4.82 5.66
C LEU A 217 5.29 4.56 4.57
N THR A 218 4.85 4.12 3.40
CA THR A 218 5.68 4.03 2.20
C THR A 218 6.14 5.43 1.76
N LEU A 219 7.10 5.50 0.87
CA LEU A 219 7.27 6.70 0.06
C LEU A 219 5.92 7.05 -0.61
N PRO A 220 5.63 8.35 -0.81
CA PRO A 220 4.47 8.76 -1.61
C PRO A 220 4.65 8.25 -3.03
N ARG A 221 3.74 7.39 -3.50
CA ARG A 221 3.81 6.74 -4.80
C ARG A 221 2.84 7.37 -5.77
N GLU A 222 3.33 7.84 -6.89
CA GLU A 222 2.52 8.21 -8.04
C GLU A 222 2.03 6.94 -8.73
N LEU A 223 0.72 6.86 -8.95
CA LEU A 223 0.07 5.82 -9.73
C LEU A 223 -0.14 6.31 -11.15
N ARG A 224 0.28 5.55 -12.13
CA ARG A 224 0.03 5.76 -13.56
C ARG A 224 -0.60 4.50 -14.15
N LEU A 225 -1.37 4.69 -15.20
CA LEU A 225 -1.98 3.59 -15.93
C LEU A 225 -1.29 3.41 -17.27
N GLU A 226 -0.79 2.20 -17.54
CA GLU A 226 -0.22 1.79 -18.81
C GLU A 226 -0.79 0.40 -19.16
N ASP A 227 -1.40 0.24 -20.33
CA ASP A 227 -1.99 -1.02 -20.81
C ASP A 227 -2.89 -1.73 -19.77
N SER A 228 -3.78 -0.97 -19.13
CA SER A 228 -4.68 -1.44 -18.06
C SER A 228 -3.96 -1.95 -16.79
N LYS A 229 -2.66 -1.70 -16.62
CA LYS A 229 -1.89 -2.00 -15.42
C LYS A 229 -1.53 -0.72 -14.67
N ILE A 230 -1.49 -0.79 -13.35
CA ILE A 230 -0.98 0.30 -12.53
C ILE A 230 0.55 0.18 -12.43
N TYR A 231 1.24 1.26 -12.78
CA TYR A 231 2.65 1.49 -12.51
C TYR A 231 2.78 2.42 -11.30
N GLN A 232 3.69 2.10 -10.41
CA GLN A 232 3.90 2.85 -9.16
C GLN A 232 5.36 3.33 -9.09
N ARG A 233 5.56 4.61 -8.83
CA ARG A 233 6.91 5.13 -8.55
C ARG A 233 6.84 6.18 -7.46
N PRO A 234 7.91 6.41 -6.70
CA PRO A 234 7.98 7.58 -5.86
C PRO A 234 7.71 8.86 -6.65
N ILE A 235 7.04 9.83 -6.03
CA ILE A 235 6.80 11.14 -6.68
C ILE A 235 8.12 11.82 -7.03
N ASP A 236 8.14 12.66 -8.07
CA ASP A 236 9.34 13.35 -8.55
C ASP A 236 10.11 14.07 -7.44
N LYS A 237 9.37 14.60 -6.45
CA LYS A 237 9.99 15.32 -5.33
C LYS A 237 10.96 14.46 -4.49
N ILE A 238 10.77 13.14 -4.46
CA ILE A 238 11.71 12.23 -3.79
C ILE A 238 13.04 12.22 -4.56
N TYR A 239 12.99 12.07 -5.88
CA TYR A 239 14.19 12.06 -6.73
C TYR A 239 14.92 13.40 -6.73
N GLU A 240 14.20 14.51 -6.77
CA GLU A 240 14.76 15.87 -6.71
C GLU A 240 15.51 16.13 -5.40
N ASN A 241 15.10 15.48 -4.32
CA ASN A 241 15.71 15.63 -3.00
C ASN A 241 16.84 14.62 -2.73
N LEU A 242 17.14 13.71 -3.66
CA LEU A 242 18.30 12.82 -3.51
C LEU A 242 19.59 13.65 -3.50
N THR A 243 20.47 13.31 -2.56
CA THR A 243 21.78 13.96 -2.41
C THR A 243 22.90 13.03 -2.90
N ALA A 244 24.02 13.62 -3.32
CA ALA A 244 25.25 12.92 -3.73
C ALA A 244 25.01 11.81 -4.78
N LEU A 245 24.16 12.10 -5.76
CA LEU A 245 23.89 11.16 -6.85
C LEU A 245 25.13 10.92 -7.68
N SER A 246 25.57 9.66 -7.81
CA SER A 246 26.81 9.27 -8.47
C SER A 246 26.74 7.88 -9.06
N ALA A 247 27.51 7.61 -10.12
CA ALA A 247 27.72 6.27 -10.64
C ALA A 247 28.70 5.49 -9.76
N PHE A 248 28.45 4.19 -9.59
CA PHE A 248 29.28 3.28 -8.80
C PHE A 248 29.36 1.92 -9.48
N HIS A 249 30.56 1.42 -9.71
CA HIS A 249 30.78 0.09 -10.25
C HIS A 249 30.90 -0.94 -9.12
N LEU A 250 29.87 -1.77 -8.95
CA LEU A 250 29.86 -2.88 -8.00
C LEU A 250 30.44 -4.12 -8.66
N ASN A 251 31.48 -4.72 -8.07
CA ASN A 251 32.02 -6.00 -8.49
C ASN A 251 32.42 -6.83 -7.26
N GLY A 252 31.62 -7.83 -6.94
CA GLY A 252 31.76 -8.58 -5.69
C GLY A 252 31.23 -7.80 -4.49
N LYS A 253 31.98 -7.73 -3.38
CA LYS A 253 31.62 -7.03 -2.13
C LYS A 253 32.13 -5.59 -2.15
N ALA A 254 31.28 -4.65 -1.75
CA ALA A 254 31.64 -3.25 -1.57
C ALA A 254 30.99 -2.65 -0.30
N ASP A 255 31.71 -1.72 0.33
CA ASP A 255 31.19 -0.89 1.41
C ASP A 255 30.56 0.39 0.84
N ILE A 256 29.30 0.64 1.18
CA ILE A 256 28.55 1.81 0.73
C ILE A 256 28.18 2.65 1.95
N ALA A 257 28.81 3.80 2.10
CA ALA A 257 28.51 4.70 3.21
C ALA A 257 27.02 5.05 3.25
N ASN A 258 26.39 4.97 4.44
CA ASN A 258 24.95 5.25 4.63
C ASN A 258 24.01 4.41 3.73
N LEU A 259 24.35 3.16 3.43
CA LEU A 259 23.51 2.26 2.66
C LEU A 259 22.09 2.18 3.22
N ASP A 260 21.90 2.35 4.50
CA ASP A 260 20.61 2.30 5.20
C ASP A 260 19.67 3.48 4.93
N ARG A 261 20.04 4.41 4.07
CA ARG A 261 19.21 5.48 3.51
C ARG A 261 19.53 5.75 2.03
N ALA A 262 20.09 4.74 1.38
CA ALA A 262 20.47 4.86 -0.01
C ALA A 262 19.32 4.63 -0.99
N TYR A 263 19.41 5.32 -2.09
CA TYR A 263 18.74 5.01 -3.35
C TYR A 263 19.73 4.29 -4.26
N LEU A 264 19.30 3.18 -4.85
CA LEU A 264 20.07 2.41 -5.83
C LEU A 264 19.23 2.23 -7.08
N LYS A 265 19.84 2.40 -8.26
CA LYS A 265 19.22 2.06 -9.54
C LYS A 265 20.22 1.35 -10.43
N PHE A 266 19.80 0.30 -11.12
CA PHE A 266 20.63 -0.46 -12.04
C PHE A 266 19.82 -1.19 -13.10
N GLU A 267 20.50 -1.44 -14.21
CA GLU A 267 19.97 -2.24 -15.33
C GLU A 267 20.27 -3.71 -15.09
N VAL A 268 19.29 -4.56 -15.33
CA VAL A 268 19.38 -6.02 -15.21
C VAL A 268 19.49 -6.70 -16.56
N ASN A 269 18.76 -6.17 -17.56
CA ASN A 269 18.70 -6.71 -18.91
C ASN A 269 18.33 -8.20 -18.94
N ASN A 270 17.35 -8.56 -18.12
CA ASN A 270 16.81 -9.93 -17.96
C ASN A 270 17.86 -10.99 -17.60
N GLN A 271 18.98 -10.61 -16.99
CA GLN A 271 20.04 -11.54 -16.56
C GLN A 271 19.87 -11.89 -15.08
N ALA A 272 20.10 -13.15 -14.74
CA ALA A 272 20.06 -13.62 -13.35
C ALA A 272 21.09 -12.88 -12.47
N PHE A 273 20.73 -12.65 -11.21
CA PHE A 273 21.60 -12.04 -10.21
C PHE A 273 21.24 -12.44 -8.79
N ASP A 274 22.22 -12.31 -7.90
CA ASP A 274 22.08 -12.35 -6.46
C ASP A 274 22.73 -11.11 -5.84
N LEU A 275 21.97 -10.38 -5.02
CA LEU A 275 22.44 -9.26 -4.22
C LEU A 275 22.22 -9.56 -2.74
N THR A 276 23.25 -9.37 -1.94
CA THR A 276 23.20 -9.47 -0.48
C THR A 276 23.50 -8.13 0.14
N PHE A 277 22.60 -7.64 1.00
CA PHE A 277 22.71 -6.35 1.67
C PHE A 277 22.94 -6.52 3.17
N PHE A 278 23.73 -5.61 3.75
CA PHE A 278 23.92 -5.44 5.19
C PHE A 278 24.48 -6.67 5.92
N GLN A 279 25.22 -7.53 5.22
CA GLN A 279 25.75 -8.74 5.83
C GLN A 279 26.71 -8.42 6.98
N ASN A 280 26.38 -8.90 8.18
CA ASN A 280 27.21 -8.76 9.36
C ASN A 280 28.11 -9.99 9.60
N GLU A 281 28.99 -9.92 10.61
CA GLU A 281 29.90 -11.01 10.97
C GLU A 281 29.19 -12.33 11.35
N LYS A 282 27.93 -12.26 11.78
CA LYS A 282 27.09 -13.43 12.11
C LYS A 282 26.39 -14.05 10.90
N GLY A 283 26.60 -13.51 9.70
CA GLY A 283 25.94 -13.95 8.47
C GLY A 283 24.50 -13.45 8.32
N GLN A 284 24.01 -12.59 9.22
CA GLN A 284 22.68 -11.98 9.03
C GLN A 284 22.71 -11.04 7.84
N SER A 285 21.67 -11.09 7.00
CA SER A 285 21.61 -10.32 5.76
C SER A 285 20.18 -10.23 5.22
N LEU A 286 20.00 -9.37 4.21
CA LEU A 286 18.82 -9.32 3.36
C LEU A 286 19.27 -9.66 1.94
N CYS A 287 18.55 -10.55 1.25
CA CYS A 287 18.91 -10.96 -0.11
C CYS A 287 17.80 -10.60 -1.12
N LEU A 288 18.24 -10.21 -2.32
CA LEU A 288 17.38 -10.01 -3.47
C LEU A 288 18.00 -10.76 -4.64
N SER A 289 17.24 -11.68 -5.25
CA SER A 289 17.69 -12.44 -6.39
C SER A 289 16.68 -12.42 -7.54
N TYR A 290 17.17 -12.61 -8.75
CA TYR A 290 16.35 -12.80 -9.95
C TYR A 290 16.87 -13.96 -10.78
N GLU A 291 15.99 -14.87 -11.11
CA GLU A 291 16.30 -15.97 -12.01
C GLU A 291 15.01 -16.45 -12.69
N ASN A 292 15.08 -16.73 -14.00
CA ASN A 292 14.01 -17.33 -14.78
C ASN A 292 12.64 -16.63 -14.66
N GLY A 293 12.62 -15.28 -14.68
CA GLY A 293 11.39 -14.51 -14.59
C GLY A 293 10.83 -14.36 -13.16
N LEU A 294 11.60 -14.72 -12.15
CA LEU A 294 11.18 -14.68 -10.76
C LEU A 294 12.14 -13.86 -9.89
N ILE A 295 11.64 -12.80 -9.29
CA ILE A 295 12.31 -12.07 -8.19
C ILE A 295 12.02 -12.77 -6.87
N CYS A 296 13.03 -12.90 -6.04
CA CYS A 296 12.91 -13.36 -4.65
C CYS A 296 13.53 -12.34 -3.70
N LEU A 297 12.73 -11.81 -2.78
CA LEU A 297 13.19 -11.06 -1.60
C LEU A 297 13.23 -12.02 -0.42
N ASP A 298 14.43 -12.29 0.11
CA ASP A 298 14.69 -13.26 1.17
C ASP A 298 15.22 -12.57 2.42
N ARG A 299 14.47 -12.67 3.52
CA ARG A 299 14.85 -12.20 4.85
C ARG A 299 15.11 -13.33 5.86
N SER A 300 15.35 -14.57 5.37
CA SER A 300 15.57 -15.75 6.22
C SER A 300 16.78 -15.60 7.14
N GLN A 301 17.77 -14.82 6.73
CA GLN A 301 18.96 -14.51 7.52
C GLN A 301 18.83 -13.26 8.39
N SER A 302 17.68 -12.58 8.39
CA SER A 302 17.42 -11.48 9.33
C SER A 302 16.92 -12.01 10.68
N LYS A 303 17.13 -11.24 11.78
CA LYS A 303 16.71 -11.67 13.12
C LYS A 303 15.23 -11.34 13.37
N GLN A 304 14.32 -12.08 12.76
CA GLN A 304 12.87 -11.83 12.90
C GLN A 304 12.07 -13.11 13.10
N THR A 305 12.40 -13.87 14.13
CA THR A 305 11.82 -15.20 14.39
C THR A 305 10.31 -15.20 14.35
N GLU A 306 9.62 -14.27 15.01
CA GLU A 306 8.14 -14.25 15.03
C GLU A 306 7.53 -13.99 13.66
N LEU A 307 8.10 -13.08 12.87
CA LEU A 307 7.65 -12.81 11.50
C LEU A 307 7.89 -14.00 10.57
N MET A 308 9.01 -14.69 10.77
CA MET A 308 9.40 -15.87 9.99
C MET A 308 8.50 -17.07 10.30
N GLU A 309 8.19 -17.32 11.55
CA GLU A 309 7.35 -18.45 11.97
C GLU A 309 5.92 -18.34 11.45
N LYS A 310 5.36 -17.11 11.41
CA LYS A 310 3.97 -16.90 10.97
C LYS A 310 3.78 -16.81 9.46
N PHE A 311 4.74 -16.22 8.72
CA PHE A 311 4.47 -15.73 7.36
C PHE A 311 5.51 -16.13 6.32
N ASP A 312 6.39 -17.10 6.64
CA ASP A 312 7.51 -17.46 5.75
C ASP A 312 8.59 -16.38 5.65
N THR A 313 9.72 -16.72 5.05
CA THR A 313 10.93 -15.89 5.00
C THR A 313 11.20 -15.29 3.63
N LYS A 314 10.45 -15.69 2.62
CA LYS A 314 10.64 -15.29 1.22
C LYS A 314 9.38 -14.74 0.62
N ARG A 315 9.52 -13.73 -0.24
CA ARG A 315 8.46 -13.23 -1.12
C ARG A 315 8.92 -13.28 -2.55
N PHE A 316 8.03 -13.70 -3.41
CA PHE A 316 8.29 -13.89 -4.82
C PHE A 316 7.44 -12.92 -5.65
N CYS A 317 7.99 -12.46 -6.75
CA CYS A 317 7.30 -11.63 -7.73
C CYS A 317 7.64 -12.12 -9.13
N GLU A 318 6.62 -12.51 -9.89
CA GLU A 318 6.79 -12.91 -11.29
C GLU A 318 6.93 -11.68 -12.17
N ILE A 319 8.01 -11.64 -12.95
CA ILE A 319 8.31 -10.60 -13.91
C ILE A 319 9.17 -11.20 -15.04
N GLU A 320 8.55 -11.49 -16.16
CA GLU A 320 9.18 -12.27 -17.25
C GLU A 320 10.38 -11.58 -17.90
N ASN A 321 10.38 -10.24 -17.92
CA ASN A 321 11.41 -9.46 -18.60
C ASN A 321 11.86 -8.31 -17.70
N LEU A 322 12.71 -8.61 -16.72
CA LEU A 322 13.24 -7.61 -15.79
C LEU A 322 14.34 -6.78 -16.47
N GLN A 323 14.08 -5.50 -16.68
CA GLN A 323 15.05 -4.58 -17.27
C GLN A 323 15.73 -3.71 -16.23
N THR A 324 14.95 -3.12 -15.31
CA THR A 324 15.46 -2.15 -14.34
C THR A 324 15.00 -2.46 -12.93
N VAL A 325 15.85 -2.17 -11.96
CA VAL A 325 15.55 -2.24 -10.52
C VAL A 325 15.91 -0.92 -9.87
N GLU A 326 14.96 -0.35 -9.12
CA GLU A 326 15.19 0.79 -8.22
C GLU A 326 14.89 0.36 -6.79
N ILE A 327 15.79 0.69 -5.87
CA ILE A 327 15.70 0.33 -4.46
C ILE A 327 15.83 1.59 -3.61
N PHE A 328 14.94 1.76 -2.65
CA PHE A 328 15.06 2.75 -1.61
C PHE A 328 15.21 2.06 -0.26
N PHE A 329 16.25 2.40 0.48
CA PHE A 329 16.42 2.00 1.87
C PHE A 329 16.08 3.17 2.79
N ASP A 330 15.30 2.90 3.84
CA ASP A 330 15.10 3.78 4.98
C ASP A 330 15.18 2.99 6.29
N ARG A 331 16.39 2.93 6.85
CA ARG A 331 16.70 2.21 8.10
C ARG A 331 16.34 0.73 8.03
N SER A 332 15.15 0.36 8.48
CA SER A 332 14.65 -1.02 8.50
C SER A 332 13.63 -1.30 7.39
N ILE A 333 13.55 -0.42 6.40
CA ILE A 333 12.62 -0.49 5.29
C ILE A 333 13.40 -0.64 3.99
N ILE A 334 12.87 -1.47 3.10
CA ILE A 334 13.25 -1.54 1.70
C ILE A 334 11.99 -1.42 0.84
N GLU A 335 12.01 -0.54 -0.13
CA GLU A 335 11.02 -0.43 -1.21
C GLU A 335 11.71 -0.68 -2.54
N ILE A 336 11.26 -1.69 -3.30
CA ILE A 336 11.84 -2.14 -4.57
C ILE A 336 10.83 -1.87 -5.67
N PHE A 337 11.24 -1.15 -6.70
CA PHE A 337 10.43 -0.86 -7.89
C PHE A 337 11.08 -1.54 -9.09
N LEU A 338 10.36 -2.45 -9.73
CA LEU A 338 10.79 -3.24 -10.86
C LEU A 338 10.21 -2.66 -12.15
N ASN A 339 10.99 -2.55 -13.22
CA ASN A 339 10.58 -2.02 -14.53
C ASN A 339 9.80 -0.70 -14.39
N HIS A 340 10.43 0.31 -13.76
CA HIS A 340 9.80 1.63 -13.52
C HIS A 340 8.50 1.57 -12.71
N GLY A 341 8.32 0.53 -11.87
CA GLY A 341 7.18 0.35 -11.00
C GLY A 341 6.05 -0.52 -11.56
N GLU A 342 6.29 -1.31 -12.58
CA GLU A 342 5.36 -2.37 -13.04
C GLU A 342 5.01 -3.32 -11.90
N LYS A 343 6.01 -3.66 -11.09
CA LYS A 343 5.86 -4.44 -9.86
C LYS A 343 6.61 -3.76 -8.72
N VAL A 344 6.08 -3.90 -7.51
CA VAL A 344 6.68 -3.31 -6.31
C VAL A 344 6.72 -4.33 -5.17
N MET A 345 7.79 -4.26 -4.37
CA MET A 345 7.96 -5.09 -3.17
C MET A 345 8.43 -4.23 -2.01
N THR A 346 7.67 -4.20 -0.92
CA THR A 346 7.98 -3.45 0.30
C THR A 346 8.21 -4.38 1.46
N SER A 347 9.25 -4.16 2.25
CA SER A 347 9.55 -5.00 3.41
C SER A 347 10.18 -4.24 4.56
N ARG A 348 9.88 -4.70 5.77
CA ARG A 348 10.69 -4.46 6.97
C ARG A 348 11.74 -5.55 7.08
N PHE A 349 12.95 -5.16 7.50
CA PHE A 349 14.03 -6.08 7.81
C PHE A 349 14.84 -5.57 9.00
N PHE A 350 15.42 -6.48 9.77
CA PHE A 350 16.16 -6.13 10.99
C PHE A 350 17.41 -6.99 11.07
N ILE A 351 18.57 -6.35 11.03
CA ILE A 351 19.89 -6.97 11.12
C ILE A 351 20.65 -6.29 12.24
N GLU A 352 21.10 -7.08 13.22
CA GLU A 352 21.88 -6.56 14.35
C GLU A 352 23.29 -6.20 13.90
N ASN A 353 23.81 -5.06 14.35
CA ASN A 353 25.18 -4.64 14.03
C ASN A 353 25.48 -4.77 12.52
N ARG A 354 24.52 -4.35 11.69
CA ARG A 354 24.62 -4.46 10.23
C ARG A 354 25.81 -3.68 9.69
N GLU A 355 26.50 -4.27 8.72
CA GLU A 355 27.50 -3.58 7.93
C GLU A 355 26.83 -2.89 6.74
N ASN A 356 27.35 -1.75 6.32
CA ASN A 356 26.84 -1.04 5.14
C ASN A 356 27.44 -1.64 3.85
N THR A 357 27.25 -2.93 3.64
CA THR A 357 27.85 -3.68 2.52
C THR A 357 26.80 -4.15 1.52
N ILE A 358 27.19 -4.17 0.25
CA ILE A 358 26.51 -4.88 -0.82
C ILE A 358 27.45 -5.93 -1.39
N THR A 359 26.95 -7.15 -1.58
CA THR A 359 27.67 -8.21 -2.29
C THR A 359 26.86 -8.64 -3.50
N SER A 360 27.51 -8.80 -4.65
CA SER A 360 26.89 -9.25 -5.90
C SER A 360 27.66 -10.42 -6.49
N ASN A 361 26.95 -11.38 -7.09
CA ASN A 361 27.55 -12.51 -7.82
C ASN A 361 28.00 -12.14 -9.25
N ARG A 362 27.67 -10.90 -9.70
CA ARG A 362 28.12 -10.37 -10.99
C ARG A 362 28.34 -8.84 -10.91
N PRO A 363 29.08 -8.23 -11.86
CA PRO A 363 29.25 -6.78 -11.85
C PRO A 363 27.95 -6.04 -12.21
N PHE A 364 27.78 -4.85 -11.60
CA PHE A 364 26.73 -3.88 -11.90
C PHE A 364 27.26 -2.47 -11.94
N ASP A 365 26.74 -1.68 -12.87
CA ASP A 365 26.85 -0.22 -12.84
C ASP A 365 25.61 0.34 -12.12
N LEU A 366 25.82 0.84 -10.91
CA LEU A 366 24.78 1.39 -10.06
C LEU A 366 24.76 2.91 -10.16
N MET A 367 23.57 3.50 -10.18
CA MET A 367 23.38 4.88 -9.75
C MET A 367 23.07 4.86 -8.25
N ILE A 368 23.84 5.58 -7.44
CA ILE A 368 23.64 5.69 -6.00
C ILE A 368 23.31 7.14 -5.63
N GLY A 369 22.33 7.31 -4.77
CA GLY A 369 21.98 8.57 -4.14
C GLY A 369 21.52 8.33 -2.70
N TYR A 370 21.24 9.38 -1.96
CA TYR A 370 20.83 9.27 -0.56
C TYR A 370 19.59 10.08 -0.25
N LEU A 371 18.68 9.51 0.48
CA LEU A 371 17.56 10.24 1.08
C LEU A 371 18.11 11.24 2.12
N PRO A 372 17.56 12.47 2.17
CA PRO A 372 17.99 13.47 3.14
C PRO A 372 17.71 12.96 4.56
N ALA A 373 18.66 13.20 5.48
CA ALA A 373 18.42 12.94 6.89
C ALA A 373 17.46 14.02 7.42
N ILE A 374 16.34 13.60 8.00
CA ILE A 374 15.45 14.52 8.72
C ILE A 374 16.15 14.86 10.04
N GLN A 375 16.44 16.14 10.23
CA GLN A 375 16.89 16.66 11.52
C GLN A 375 15.64 17.14 12.27
N TYR A 376 15.41 16.58 13.43
CA TYR A 376 14.43 17.10 14.36
C TYR A 376 15.13 18.13 15.23
N ASP A 377 14.68 19.37 15.24
CA ASP A 377 15.06 20.33 16.26
C ASP A 377 14.62 19.76 17.61
N LYS A 378 15.56 19.67 18.54
CA LYS A 378 15.37 19.10 19.87
C LYS A 378 14.58 20.06 20.76
#